data_1d092f1586167121d2c881153f84f623
#
_entry.id   1d092f1586167121d2c881153f84f623
#
_cell.length_a   1.000
_cell.length_b   1.000
_cell.length_c   1.000
_cell.angle_alpha   90.00
_cell.angle_beta   90.00
_cell.angle_gamma   90.00
#
_symmetry.space_group_name_H-M   'P 1'
#
loop_
_entity.id
_entity.type
_entity.pdbx_description
1 polymer ?
#
loop_
_entity_poly.entity_id
_entity_poly.type
_entity_poly.pdbx_seq_one_letter_code
_entity_poly.pdbx_strand_id
1 'polypeptide(L)'
;MKISYLDFEKPISELESQTEKLKETHEKNKNLDISKELTQLEAKTEKLLHEIYDNLNAWQISQVSRHPQRPYTLDYIEKLFEDFEELHGDRAFADDPAIVGGFASFEGMPVMVIGHQKGRDVKERQHRNFGMPKPEGYRKALRLYRLAEKFNVPIVTLIDTPGAYPGINAEERGQSEAIARNLYVMAELKVPMIGIVIGEGGSGGALALGVVDQLIMLQFATYSVISPEGCASILWKSADKASVAAETLGITATRLKELGLIDTILPEPLGGAHRNPKELMETVRKSLKEHLTKLKK
;
A
#
# COMPACT_ATOMS: atom_id res chain seq x y z
N MET A 1 10.10 -7.51 16.12
CA MET A 1 9.30 -8.50 15.35
C MET A 1 10.25 -9.15 14.37
N LYS A 2 10.25 -10.48 14.21
CA LYS A 2 11.16 -11.17 13.27
C LYS A 2 10.74 -10.81 11.83
N ILE A 3 11.70 -10.44 10.97
CA ILE A 3 11.43 -10.12 9.57
C ILE A 3 11.01 -11.40 8.83
N SER A 4 9.94 -11.30 8.04
CA SER A 4 9.56 -12.32 7.07
C SER A 4 10.33 -12.06 5.78
N TYR A 5 10.91 -13.09 5.17
CA TYR A 5 11.69 -12.94 3.95
C TYR A 5 10.95 -13.58 2.78
N LEU A 6 11.04 -12.92 1.62
CA LEU A 6 10.59 -13.47 0.35
C LEU A 6 11.63 -14.47 -0.18
N ASP A 7 11.25 -15.32 -1.12
CA ASP A 7 12.14 -16.39 -1.62
C ASP A 7 13.47 -15.87 -2.18
N PHE A 8 13.44 -14.75 -2.87
CA PHE A 8 14.64 -14.12 -3.42
C PHE A 8 15.52 -13.40 -2.38
N GLU A 9 15.00 -13.20 -1.16
CA GLU A 9 15.71 -12.61 -0.02
C GLU A 9 16.48 -13.62 0.83
N LYS A 10 16.43 -14.92 0.51
CA LYS A 10 17.14 -15.97 1.26
C LYS A 10 18.60 -15.63 1.58
N PRO A 11 19.41 -15.12 0.62
CA PRO A 11 20.79 -14.75 0.92
C PRO A 11 20.92 -13.63 1.97
N ILE A 12 19.99 -12.68 2.00
CA ILE A 12 19.92 -11.62 3.01
C ILE A 12 19.60 -12.22 4.38
N SER A 13 18.59 -13.10 4.43
CA SER A 13 18.20 -13.82 5.66
C SER A 13 19.34 -14.59 6.29
N GLU A 14 20.19 -15.23 5.48
CA GLU A 14 21.35 -15.97 5.94
C GLU A 14 22.38 -15.05 6.61
N LEU A 15 22.71 -13.90 6.00
CA LEU A 15 23.63 -12.91 6.57
C LEU A 15 23.08 -12.26 7.84
N GLU A 16 21.80 -11.90 7.86
CA GLU A 16 21.16 -11.32 9.05
C GLU A 16 21.08 -12.32 10.20
N SER A 17 20.85 -13.62 9.90
CA SER A 17 20.91 -14.69 10.90
C SER A 17 22.31 -14.87 11.48
N GLN A 18 23.37 -14.72 10.67
CA GLN A 18 24.75 -14.75 11.16
C GLN A 18 25.04 -13.56 12.08
N THR A 19 24.57 -12.38 11.69
CA THR A 19 24.70 -11.16 12.49
C THR A 19 24.01 -11.30 13.85
N GLU A 20 22.79 -11.86 13.87
CA GLU A 20 22.04 -12.07 15.09
C GLU A 20 22.73 -13.08 16.03
N LYS A 21 23.22 -14.20 15.49
CA LYS A 21 23.98 -15.19 16.27
C LYS A 21 25.27 -14.59 16.85
N LEU A 22 25.95 -13.73 16.12
CA LEU A 22 27.16 -13.05 16.58
C LEU A 22 26.83 -12.10 17.74
N LYS A 23 25.72 -11.33 17.63
CA LYS A 23 25.23 -10.47 18.71
C LYS A 23 24.85 -11.26 19.97
N GLU A 24 24.13 -12.38 19.82
CA GLU A 24 23.79 -13.27 20.94
C GLU A 24 25.02 -13.87 21.62
N THR A 25 26.06 -14.22 20.84
CA THR A 25 27.32 -14.75 21.38
C THR A 25 28.05 -13.68 22.21
N HIS A 26 28.06 -12.45 21.75
CA HIS A 26 28.65 -11.33 22.49
C HIS A 26 27.88 -11.04 23.79
N GLU A 27 26.53 -11.10 23.77
CA GLU A 27 25.73 -10.91 24.97
C GLU A 27 26.06 -11.94 26.05
N LYS A 28 26.34 -13.19 25.65
CA LYS A 28 26.73 -14.29 26.56
C LYS A 28 28.18 -14.16 27.04
N ASN A 29 29.07 -13.56 26.24
CA ASN A 29 30.48 -13.37 26.56
C ASN A 29 30.96 -11.96 26.14
N LYS A 30 30.72 -10.99 27.02
CA LYS A 30 31.04 -9.56 26.80
C LYS A 30 32.53 -9.25 26.61
N ASN A 31 33.41 -10.20 26.89
CA ASN A 31 34.86 -10.03 26.69
C ASN A 31 35.31 -10.31 25.24
N LEU A 32 34.39 -10.81 24.40
CA LEU A 32 34.68 -11.06 22.98
C LEU A 32 34.46 -9.77 22.19
N ASP A 33 35.54 -9.21 21.61
CA ASP A 33 35.36 -8.09 20.68
C ASP A 33 34.92 -8.59 19.32
N ILE A 34 33.67 -8.28 18.98
CA ILE A 34 33.02 -8.67 17.71
C ILE A 34 32.84 -7.49 16.75
N SER A 35 33.34 -6.31 17.11
CA SER A 35 33.04 -5.06 16.40
C SER A 35 33.43 -5.12 14.93
N LYS A 36 34.60 -5.72 14.62
CA LYS A 36 35.07 -5.84 13.25
C LYS A 36 34.24 -6.80 12.40
N GLU A 37 33.93 -7.97 12.96
CA GLU A 37 33.11 -8.98 12.28
C GLU A 37 31.69 -8.48 12.06
N LEU A 38 31.12 -7.80 13.06
CA LEU A 38 29.79 -7.21 12.98
C LEU A 38 29.74 -6.16 11.87
N THR A 39 30.67 -5.21 11.84
CA THR A 39 30.75 -4.19 10.80
C THR A 39 30.91 -4.80 9.40
N GLN A 40 31.69 -5.88 9.27
CA GLN A 40 31.87 -6.57 7.99
C GLN A 40 30.58 -7.26 7.53
N LEU A 41 29.83 -7.91 8.44
CA LEU A 41 28.56 -8.56 8.14
C LEU A 41 27.48 -7.53 7.77
N GLU A 42 27.39 -6.43 8.51
CA GLU A 42 26.43 -5.35 8.22
C GLU A 42 26.72 -4.72 6.85
N ALA A 43 27.97 -4.42 6.53
CA ALA A 43 28.35 -3.90 5.22
C ALA A 43 28.08 -4.89 4.07
N LYS A 44 28.27 -6.21 4.29
CA LYS A 44 27.92 -7.23 3.30
C LYS A 44 26.40 -7.31 3.11
N THR A 45 25.63 -7.22 4.19
CA THR A 45 24.17 -7.24 4.13
C THR A 45 23.63 -6.04 3.36
N GLU A 46 24.13 -4.83 3.65
CA GLU A 46 23.77 -3.61 2.94
C GLU A 46 24.09 -3.70 1.45
N LYS A 47 25.30 -4.16 1.12
CA LYS A 47 25.69 -4.36 -0.28
C LYS A 47 24.76 -5.35 -1.00
N LEU A 48 24.44 -6.47 -0.35
CA LEU A 48 23.55 -7.48 -0.93
C LEU A 48 22.11 -6.96 -1.07
N LEU A 49 21.65 -6.15 -0.12
CA LEU A 49 20.34 -5.47 -0.23
C LEU A 49 20.31 -4.58 -1.48
N HIS A 50 21.35 -3.77 -1.72
CA HIS A 50 21.47 -2.98 -2.95
C HIS A 50 21.49 -3.86 -4.20
N GLU A 51 22.34 -4.89 -4.24
CA GLU A 51 22.43 -5.79 -5.38
C GLU A 51 21.09 -6.42 -5.77
N ILE A 52 20.25 -6.74 -4.79
CA ILE A 52 18.93 -7.34 -5.01
C ILE A 52 17.87 -6.27 -5.30
N TYR A 53 17.73 -5.25 -4.44
CA TYR A 53 16.61 -4.31 -4.50
C TYR A 53 16.73 -3.25 -5.61
N ASP A 54 17.94 -2.93 -6.06
CA ASP A 54 18.15 -2.06 -7.22
C ASP A 54 17.85 -2.79 -8.55
N ASN A 55 17.71 -4.12 -8.54
CA ASN A 55 17.52 -4.95 -9.73
C ASN A 55 16.26 -5.84 -9.69
N LEU A 56 15.26 -5.49 -8.88
CA LEU A 56 14.03 -6.27 -8.82
C LEU A 56 13.28 -6.23 -10.16
N ASN A 57 12.87 -7.40 -10.65
CA ASN A 57 11.95 -7.50 -11.77
C ASN A 57 10.49 -7.24 -11.34
N ALA A 58 9.57 -7.07 -12.30
CA ALA A 58 8.17 -6.74 -12.01
C ALA A 58 7.47 -7.79 -11.13
N TRP A 59 7.82 -9.08 -11.28
CA TRP A 59 7.28 -10.13 -10.42
C TRP A 59 7.75 -10.00 -8.97
N GLN A 60 9.05 -9.77 -8.76
CA GLN A 60 9.61 -9.53 -7.42
C GLN A 60 9.01 -8.28 -6.77
N ILE A 61 8.85 -7.19 -7.54
CA ILE A 61 8.15 -5.97 -7.06
C ILE A 61 6.71 -6.32 -6.65
N SER A 62 5.99 -7.13 -7.43
CA SER A 62 4.65 -7.60 -7.06
C SER A 62 4.64 -8.38 -5.74
N GLN A 63 5.66 -9.17 -5.47
CA GLN A 63 5.80 -9.88 -4.19
C GLN A 63 6.11 -8.92 -3.04
N VAL A 64 7.00 -7.94 -3.25
CA VAL A 64 7.31 -6.90 -2.25
C VAL A 64 6.07 -6.05 -1.95
N SER A 65 5.26 -5.68 -2.95
CA SER A 65 4.04 -4.89 -2.77
C SER A 65 3.02 -5.56 -1.83
N ARG A 66 3.04 -6.88 -1.77
CA ARG A 66 2.17 -7.74 -0.95
C ARG A 66 2.82 -8.21 0.35
N HIS A 67 4.03 -7.74 0.65
CA HIS A 67 4.77 -8.22 1.81
C HIS A 67 3.94 -8.02 3.11
N PRO A 68 3.76 -9.07 3.95
CA PRO A 68 2.82 -9.04 5.08
C PRO A 68 3.17 -8.04 6.17
N GLN A 69 4.41 -7.56 6.20
CA GLN A 69 4.87 -6.57 7.19
C GLN A 69 4.92 -5.14 6.63
N ARG A 70 4.49 -4.90 5.39
CA ARG A 70 4.31 -3.52 4.89
C ARG A 70 3.32 -2.76 5.77
N PRO A 71 3.52 -1.45 5.98
CA PRO A 71 2.51 -0.63 6.63
C PRO A 71 1.19 -0.66 5.85
N TYR A 72 0.07 -0.77 6.58
CA TYR A 72 -1.29 -0.67 6.05
C TYR A 72 -1.92 0.68 6.39
N THR A 73 -3.10 0.97 5.89
CA THR A 73 -3.77 2.27 6.05
C THR A 73 -3.79 2.77 7.50
N LEU A 74 -4.12 1.92 8.46
CA LEU A 74 -4.14 2.32 9.88
C LEU A 74 -2.75 2.68 10.42
N ASP A 75 -1.68 2.05 9.93
CA ASP A 75 -0.31 2.42 10.33
C ASP A 75 0.06 3.82 9.81
N TYR A 76 -0.38 4.17 8.58
CA TYR A 76 -0.21 5.52 8.04
C TYR A 76 -1.04 6.54 8.81
N ILE A 77 -2.29 6.21 9.13
CA ILE A 77 -3.16 7.09 9.90
C ILE A 77 -2.53 7.40 11.26
N GLU A 78 -2.10 6.39 12.00
CA GLU A 78 -1.48 6.54 13.33
C GLU A 78 -0.20 7.41 13.29
N LYS A 79 0.60 7.32 12.22
CA LYS A 79 1.91 7.97 12.16
C LYS A 79 1.89 9.34 11.48
N LEU A 80 0.93 9.61 10.61
CA LEU A 80 0.92 10.82 9.78
C LEU A 80 -0.15 11.83 10.20
N PHE A 81 -1.23 11.36 10.83
CA PHE A 81 -2.40 12.18 11.12
C PHE A 81 -2.68 12.22 12.62
N GLU A 82 -3.31 13.30 13.04
CA GLU A 82 -3.77 13.54 14.41
C GLU A 82 -5.30 13.56 14.43
N ASP A 83 -5.91 13.32 15.58
CA ASP A 83 -7.35 13.43 15.83
C ASP A 83 -8.22 12.67 14.81
N PHE A 84 -7.81 11.44 14.47
CA PHE A 84 -8.56 10.63 13.52
C PHE A 84 -9.86 10.10 14.13
N GLU A 85 -10.98 10.54 13.54
CA GLU A 85 -12.34 10.12 13.90
C GLU A 85 -12.92 9.25 12.78
N GLU A 86 -12.95 7.92 12.97
CA GLU A 86 -13.45 6.97 11.99
C GLU A 86 -14.97 7.06 11.81
N LEU A 87 -15.43 7.12 10.57
CA LEU A 87 -16.84 7.22 10.20
C LEU A 87 -17.34 5.93 9.54
N HIS A 88 -18.06 5.14 10.29
CA HIS A 88 -18.57 3.83 9.88
C HIS A 88 -19.86 3.85 9.06
N GLY A 89 -20.04 2.82 8.23
CA GLY A 89 -21.27 2.48 7.52
C GLY A 89 -21.58 3.32 6.30
N ASP A 90 -22.34 2.71 5.39
CA ASP A 90 -22.75 3.30 4.09
C ASP A 90 -24.06 4.08 4.14
N ARG A 91 -24.81 4.02 5.24
CA ARG A 91 -26.16 4.59 5.42
C ARG A 91 -27.22 3.97 4.48
N ALA A 92 -26.94 2.76 3.94
CA ALA A 92 -27.86 2.03 3.08
C ALA A 92 -28.04 0.57 3.51
N PHE A 93 -26.94 -0.14 3.78
CA PHE A 93 -26.97 -1.56 4.12
C PHE A 93 -26.16 -1.90 5.37
N ALA A 94 -24.83 -1.65 5.36
CA ALA A 94 -23.95 -2.06 6.44
C ALA A 94 -22.65 -1.22 6.48
N ASP A 95 -21.76 -1.58 7.42
CA ASP A 95 -20.37 -1.19 7.37
C ASP A 95 -19.52 -2.26 6.67
N ASP A 96 -18.40 -1.84 6.07
CA ASP A 96 -17.37 -2.73 5.54
C ASP A 96 -16.00 -2.35 6.11
N PRO A 97 -15.40 -3.18 6.97
CA PRO A 97 -14.12 -2.89 7.58
C PRO A 97 -12.92 -3.00 6.62
N ALA A 98 -13.12 -3.42 5.37
CA ALA A 98 -12.09 -3.38 4.33
C ALA A 98 -11.79 -1.95 3.84
N ILE A 99 -12.70 -0.99 4.08
CA ILE A 99 -12.46 0.45 3.93
C ILE A 99 -12.49 1.10 5.31
N VAL A 100 -11.45 1.85 5.62
CA VAL A 100 -11.35 2.73 6.79
C VAL A 100 -11.38 4.16 6.29
N GLY A 101 -12.09 5.05 6.96
CA GLY A 101 -12.08 6.45 6.59
C GLY A 101 -12.76 7.36 7.61
N GLY A 102 -12.33 8.60 7.64
CA GLY A 102 -12.81 9.59 8.61
C GLY A 102 -12.09 10.92 8.50
N PHE A 103 -12.49 11.85 9.34
CA PHE A 103 -11.79 13.12 9.50
C PHE A 103 -10.51 12.93 10.31
N ALA A 104 -9.50 13.73 9.97
CA ALA A 104 -8.24 13.80 10.70
C ALA A 104 -7.62 15.19 10.56
N SER A 105 -6.55 15.45 11.29
CA SER A 105 -5.69 16.61 11.12
C SER A 105 -4.34 16.18 10.53
N PHE A 106 -3.90 16.88 9.50
CA PHE A 106 -2.55 16.74 8.93
C PHE A 106 -1.79 18.05 9.10
N GLU A 107 -0.83 18.08 10.00
CA GLU A 107 -0.07 19.30 10.35
C GLU A 107 -0.99 20.53 10.62
N GLY A 108 -2.03 20.33 11.41
CA GLY A 108 -3.02 21.37 11.77
C GLY A 108 -4.07 21.66 10.68
N MET A 109 -4.04 20.93 9.56
CA MET A 109 -5.01 21.08 8.48
C MET A 109 -6.04 19.95 8.54
N PRO A 110 -7.36 20.24 8.58
CA PRO A 110 -8.37 19.21 8.50
C PRO A 110 -8.33 18.53 7.13
N VAL A 111 -8.42 17.21 7.14
CA VAL A 111 -8.43 16.36 5.94
C VAL A 111 -9.43 15.21 6.10
N MET A 112 -9.91 14.68 5.00
CA MET A 112 -10.62 13.40 4.95
C MET A 112 -9.63 12.32 4.52
N VAL A 113 -9.41 11.29 5.34
CA VAL A 113 -8.55 10.15 5.01
C VAL A 113 -9.42 8.93 4.75
N ILE A 114 -9.17 8.23 3.65
CA ILE A 114 -9.92 7.01 3.26
C ILE A 114 -8.91 6.01 2.71
N GLY A 115 -8.99 4.74 3.12
CA GLY A 115 -8.06 3.76 2.59
C GLY A 115 -8.52 2.32 2.74
N HIS A 116 -7.89 1.44 1.97
CA HIS A 116 -8.06 0.01 2.10
C HIS A 116 -7.31 -0.50 3.32
N GLN A 117 -7.93 -1.35 4.11
CA GLN A 117 -7.28 -1.98 5.25
C GLN A 117 -7.23 -3.49 5.09
N LYS A 118 -6.03 -4.04 5.13
CA LYS A 118 -5.75 -5.47 5.25
C LYS A 118 -5.56 -5.85 6.73
N GLY A 119 -5.72 -7.12 7.05
CA GLY A 119 -5.48 -7.62 8.40
C GLY A 119 -4.07 -8.19 8.59
N ARG A 120 -3.56 -8.17 9.83
CA ARG A 120 -2.26 -8.73 10.20
C ARG A 120 -2.30 -10.23 10.42
N ASP A 121 -3.31 -10.71 11.13
CA ASP A 121 -3.54 -12.13 11.40
C ASP A 121 -4.72 -12.69 10.60
N VAL A 122 -4.95 -13.99 10.70
CA VAL A 122 -6.01 -14.69 9.96
C VAL A 122 -7.40 -14.15 10.30
N LYS A 123 -7.67 -13.88 11.59
CA LYS A 123 -8.97 -13.39 12.06
C LYS A 123 -9.25 -11.97 11.53
N GLU A 124 -8.25 -11.11 11.64
CA GLU A 124 -8.35 -9.74 11.14
C GLU A 124 -8.46 -9.72 9.60
N ARG A 125 -7.69 -10.55 8.87
CA ARG A 125 -7.81 -10.68 7.42
C ARG A 125 -9.22 -11.09 6.99
N GLN A 126 -9.82 -12.08 7.67
CA GLN A 126 -11.21 -12.48 7.40
C GLN A 126 -12.19 -11.33 7.69
N HIS A 127 -12.04 -10.65 8.81
CA HIS A 127 -12.88 -9.50 9.18
C HIS A 127 -12.82 -8.38 8.13
N ARG A 128 -11.64 -8.12 7.55
CA ARG A 128 -11.42 -7.09 6.53
C ARG A 128 -11.51 -7.63 5.09
N ASN A 129 -12.13 -8.77 4.88
CA ASN A 129 -12.28 -9.42 3.57
C ASN A 129 -10.95 -9.47 2.79
N PHE A 130 -9.81 -9.68 3.46
CA PHE A 130 -8.47 -9.67 2.86
C PHE A 130 -8.10 -8.36 2.14
N GLY A 131 -8.69 -7.24 2.54
CA GLY A 131 -8.53 -5.94 1.89
C GLY A 131 -9.36 -5.79 0.61
N MET A 132 -10.34 -6.66 0.38
CA MET A 132 -11.26 -6.61 -0.77
C MET A 132 -12.61 -6.00 -0.34
N PRO A 133 -12.91 -4.74 -0.69
CA PRO A 133 -14.16 -4.12 -0.27
C PRO A 133 -15.38 -4.71 -0.99
N LYS A 134 -16.46 -4.77 -0.24
CA LYS A 134 -17.82 -5.03 -0.71
C LYS A 134 -18.51 -3.72 -1.13
N PRO A 135 -19.70 -3.75 -1.75
CA PRO A 135 -20.42 -2.56 -2.19
C PRO A 135 -20.59 -1.50 -1.10
N GLU A 136 -20.87 -1.94 0.12
CA GLU A 136 -21.03 -1.06 1.29
C GLU A 136 -19.74 -0.32 1.66
N GLY A 137 -18.57 -0.89 1.42
CA GLY A 137 -17.28 -0.19 1.58
C GLY A 137 -17.12 0.95 0.58
N TYR A 138 -17.43 0.71 -0.69
CA TYR A 138 -17.39 1.76 -1.72
C TYR A 138 -18.45 2.84 -1.50
N ARG A 139 -19.66 2.48 -1.06
CA ARG A 139 -20.70 3.46 -0.71
C ARG A 139 -20.33 4.26 0.54
N LYS A 140 -19.61 3.65 1.50
CA LYS A 140 -19.04 4.39 2.63
C LYS A 140 -18.02 5.41 2.13
N ALA A 141 -17.09 5.02 1.26
CA ALA A 141 -16.11 5.94 0.65
C ALA A 141 -16.83 7.08 -0.09
N LEU A 142 -17.84 6.79 -0.90
CA LEU A 142 -18.67 7.79 -1.58
C LEU A 142 -19.26 8.83 -0.62
N ARG A 143 -19.82 8.35 0.47
CA ARG A 143 -20.39 9.22 1.52
C ARG A 143 -19.34 10.14 2.12
N LEU A 144 -18.13 9.62 2.35
CA LEU A 144 -17.00 10.39 2.89
C LEU A 144 -16.48 11.42 1.88
N TYR A 145 -16.43 11.10 0.59
CA TYR A 145 -16.08 12.07 -0.46
C TYR A 145 -17.03 13.27 -0.46
N ARG A 146 -18.33 13.02 -0.47
CA ARG A 146 -19.35 14.08 -0.40
C ARG A 146 -19.31 14.89 0.89
N LEU A 147 -18.94 14.24 2.00
CA LEU A 147 -18.79 14.91 3.28
C LEU A 147 -17.56 15.82 3.27
N ALA A 148 -16.44 15.38 2.70
CA ALA A 148 -15.24 16.20 2.52
C ALA A 148 -15.53 17.42 1.65
N GLU A 149 -16.22 17.26 0.53
CA GLU A 149 -16.63 18.38 -0.33
C GLU A 149 -17.53 19.37 0.42
N LYS A 150 -18.54 18.85 1.14
CA LYS A 150 -19.46 19.69 1.93
C LYS A 150 -18.73 20.58 2.95
N PHE A 151 -17.68 20.09 3.58
CA PHE A 151 -16.87 20.81 4.55
C PHE A 151 -15.64 21.52 3.94
N ASN A 152 -15.48 21.40 2.63
CA ASN A 152 -14.36 21.98 1.88
C ASN A 152 -12.99 21.56 2.46
N VAL A 153 -12.83 20.26 2.75
CA VAL A 153 -11.57 19.68 3.22
C VAL A 153 -10.94 18.79 2.16
N PRO A 154 -9.61 18.78 2.00
CA PRO A 154 -8.93 17.91 1.05
C PRO A 154 -9.09 16.43 1.43
N ILE A 155 -8.98 15.57 0.42
CA ILE A 155 -9.10 14.13 0.56
C ILE A 155 -7.73 13.48 0.32
N VAL A 156 -7.36 12.55 1.19
CA VAL A 156 -6.19 11.67 1.03
C VAL A 156 -6.70 10.23 0.94
N THR A 157 -6.40 9.55 -0.16
CA THR A 157 -6.72 8.12 -0.29
C THR A 157 -5.49 7.25 -0.20
N LEU A 158 -5.58 6.13 0.52
CA LEU A 158 -4.51 5.13 0.69
C LEU A 158 -4.96 3.82 0.04
N ILE A 159 -4.29 3.43 -1.05
CA ILE A 159 -4.71 2.33 -1.91
C ILE A 159 -3.85 1.10 -1.63
N ASP A 160 -4.47 0.04 -1.10
CA ASP A 160 -3.84 -1.27 -0.89
C ASP A 160 -4.87 -2.41 -0.90
N THR A 161 -5.23 -2.86 -2.09
CA THR A 161 -6.24 -3.91 -2.30
C THR A 161 -5.85 -4.83 -3.46
N PRO A 162 -6.09 -6.14 -3.36
CA PRO A 162 -6.02 -7.04 -4.53
C PRO A 162 -7.15 -6.83 -5.53
N GLY A 163 -8.22 -6.11 -5.14
CA GLY A 163 -9.39 -5.83 -5.96
C GLY A 163 -10.68 -5.76 -5.15
N ALA A 164 -11.79 -5.65 -5.84
CA ALA A 164 -13.11 -5.71 -5.23
C ALA A 164 -13.47 -7.14 -4.80
N TYR A 165 -14.26 -7.31 -3.74
CA TYR A 165 -14.71 -8.62 -3.27
C TYR A 165 -15.57 -9.34 -4.33
N PRO A 166 -15.17 -10.55 -4.77
CA PRO A 166 -15.79 -11.24 -5.93
C PRO A 166 -16.94 -12.17 -5.54
N GLY A 167 -17.59 -11.96 -4.41
CA GLY A 167 -18.65 -12.85 -3.93
C GLY A 167 -20.03 -12.54 -4.53
N ILE A 168 -20.89 -13.56 -4.65
CA ILE A 168 -22.29 -13.44 -5.14
C ILE A 168 -23.04 -12.35 -4.35
N ASN A 169 -22.90 -12.33 -3.05
CA ASN A 169 -23.54 -11.34 -2.18
C ASN A 169 -23.08 -9.90 -2.44
N ALA A 170 -21.90 -9.69 -3.03
CA ALA A 170 -21.46 -8.37 -3.47
C ALA A 170 -22.12 -8.00 -4.81
N GLU A 171 -22.21 -8.93 -5.75
CA GLU A 171 -22.94 -8.72 -7.01
C GLU A 171 -24.42 -8.37 -6.76
N GLU A 172 -25.11 -9.12 -5.88
CA GLU A 172 -26.50 -8.87 -5.50
C GLU A 172 -26.73 -7.47 -4.91
N ARG A 173 -25.72 -6.87 -4.29
CA ARG A 173 -25.78 -5.52 -3.71
C ARG A 173 -25.13 -4.44 -4.58
N GLY A 174 -24.84 -4.74 -5.84
CA GLY A 174 -24.42 -3.78 -6.85
C GLY A 174 -22.94 -3.40 -6.75
N GLN A 175 -22.01 -4.38 -6.74
CA GLN A 175 -20.58 -4.15 -6.66
C GLN A 175 -20.05 -3.21 -7.76
N SER A 176 -20.43 -3.49 -9.01
CA SER A 176 -19.99 -2.67 -10.15
C SER A 176 -20.60 -1.26 -10.13
N GLU A 177 -21.85 -1.12 -9.71
CA GLU A 177 -22.51 0.20 -9.56
C GLU A 177 -21.81 1.02 -8.47
N ALA A 178 -21.52 0.44 -7.31
CA ALA A 178 -20.86 1.14 -6.21
C ALA A 178 -19.46 1.66 -6.61
N ILE A 179 -18.68 0.86 -7.37
CA ILE A 179 -17.39 1.28 -7.92
C ILE A 179 -17.58 2.40 -8.94
N ALA A 180 -18.45 2.19 -9.96
CA ALA A 180 -18.68 3.16 -11.02
C ALA A 180 -19.17 4.51 -10.49
N ARG A 181 -20.02 4.49 -9.46
CA ARG A 181 -20.51 5.69 -8.79
C ARG A 181 -19.38 6.47 -8.10
N ASN A 182 -18.42 5.78 -7.49
CA ASN A 182 -17.24 6.43 -6.93
C ASN A 182 -16.42 7.13 -8.00
N LEU A 183 -16.13 6.47 -9.13
CA LEU A 183 -15.38 7.08 -10.23
C LEU A 183 -16.07 8.35 -10.73
N TYR A 184 -17.38 8.26 -10.95
CA TYR A 184 -18.17 9.40 -11.42
C TYR A 184 -18.12 10.57 -10.44
N VAL A 185 -18.35 10.32 -9.15
CA VAL A 185 -18.38 11.38 -8.14
C VAL A 185 -17.01 11.97 -7.90
N MET A 186 -15.96 11.15 -7.81
CA MET A 186 -14.59 11.64 -7.63
C MET A 186 -14.17 12.58 -8.76
N ALA A 187 -14.57 12.32 -10.00
CA ALA A 187 -14.28 13.20 -11.14
C ALA A 187 -14.97 14.56 -11.08
N GLU A 188 -16.03 14.72 -10.25
CA GLU A 188 -16.78 15.97 -10.10
C GLU A 188 -16.42 16.78 -8.85
N LEU A 189 -15.70 16.16 -7.87
CA LEU A 189 -15.35 16.79 -6.59
C LEU A 189 -14.51 18.06 -6.79
N LYS A 190 -14.80 19.07 -5.98
CA LYS A 190 -14.16 20.38 -6.04
C LYS A 190 -13.13 20.64 -4.96
N VAL A 191 -12.77 19.60 -4.21
CA VAL A 191 -11.75 19.67 -3.17
C VAL A 191 -10.48 18.96 -3.64
N PRO A 192 -9.28 19.38 -3.20
CA PRO A 192 -8.04 18.73 -3.54
C PRO A 192 -8.04 17.26 -3.15
N MET A 193 -7.59 16.38 -4.06
CA MET A 193 -7.52 14.95 -3.83
C MET A 193 -6.14 14.39 -4.14
N ILE A 194 -5.55 13.66 -3.19
CA ILE A 194 -4.28 12.97 -3.34
C ILE A 194 -4.50 11.49 -3.07
N GLY A 195 -4.14 10.63 -4.02
CA GLY A 195 -4.12 9.18 -3.84
C GLY A 195 -2.70 8.66 -3.71
N ILE A 196 -2.47 7.72 -2.80
CA ILE A 196 -1.19 7.05 -2.64
C ILE A 196 -1.39 5.55 -2.74
N VAL A 197 -0.77 4.92 -3.74
CA VAL A 197 -0.69 3.45 -3.82
C VAL A 197 0.43 3.00 -2.89
N ILE A 198 0.04 2.43 -1.74
CA ILE A 198 0.96 2.06 -0.64
C ILE A 198 1.40 0.60 -0.68
N GLY A 199 0.76 -0.21 -1.51
CA GLY A 199 1.05 -1.64 -1.67
C GLY A 199 0.51 -2.14 -3.00
N GLU A 200 -0.55 -2.93 -2.98
CA GLU A 200 -1.18 -3.50 -4.17
C GLU A 200 -2.39 -2.68 -4.60
N GLY A 201 -2.36 -2.11 -5.80
CA GLY A 201 -3.47 -1.37 -6.39
C GLY A 201 -4.21 -2.22 -7.44
N GLY A 202 -5.15 -3.07 -6.99
CA GLY A 202 -5.82 -4.03 -7.86
C GLY A 202 -7.14 -3.55 -8.44
N SER A 203 -7.24 -3.56 -9.77
CA SER A 203 -8.48 -3.48 -10.55
C SER A 203 -9.43 -2.33 -10.16
N GLY A 204 -10.74 -2.54 -10.35
CA GLY A 204 -11.79 -1.58 -9.99
C GLY A 204 -11.82 -1.22 -8.50
N GLY A 205 -11.33 -2.12 -7.64
CA GLY A 205 -11.19 -1.84 -6.21
C GLY A 205 -10.26 -0.67 -5.93
N ALA A 206 -9.11 -0.65 -6.59
CA ALA A 206 -8.16 0.46 -6.50
C ALA A 206 -8.67 1.72 -7.19
N LEU A 207 -9.30 1.59 -8.38
CA LEU A 207 -9.87 2.72 -9.12
C LEU A 207 -10.92 3.48 -8.32
N ALA A 208 -11.73 2.78 -7.52
CA ALA A 208 -12.79 3.39 -6.70
C ALA A 208 -12.25 4.38 -5.64
N LEU A 209 -10.92 4.39 -5.40
CA LEU A 209 -10.21 5.35 -4.55
C LEU A 209 -9.11 6.11 -5.31
N GLY A 210 -8.93 5.86 -6.62
CA GLY A 210 -7.78 6.31 -7.41
C GLY A 210 -8.04 7.43 -8.42
N VAL A 211 -9.27 7.95 -8.54
CA VAL A 211 -9.59 9.09 -9.42
C VAL A 211 -9.32 10.38 -8.64
N VAL A 212 -8.09 10.85 -8.69
CA VAL A 212 -7.57 11.93 -7.85
C VAL A 212 -6.80 12.96 -8.68
N ASP A 213 -6.54 14.16 -8.12
CA ASP A 213 -5.76 15.21 -8.79
C ASP A 213 -4.26 14.89 -8.87
N GLN A 214 -3.76 14.14 -7.89
CA GLN A 214 -2.37 13.67 -7.84
C GLN A 214 -2.34 12.21 -7.39
N LEU A 215 -1.90 11.32 -8.28
CA LEU A 215 -1.69 9.91 -7.97
C LEU A 215 -0.22 9.63 -7.71
N ILE A 216 0.08 9.32 -6.46
CA ILE A 216 1.41 9.00 -5.95
C ILE A 216 1.52 7.49 -5.81
N MET A 217 2.69 6.94 -6.05
CA MET A 217 2.92 5.51 -5.88
C MET A 217 4.24 5.25 -5.16
N LEU A 218 4.25 4.35 -4.18
CA LEU A 218 5.49 3.90 -3.56
C LEU A 218 6.31 3.09 -4.57
N GLN A 219 7.63 3.15 -4.44
CA GLN A 219 8.59 2.55 -5.38
C GLN A 219 8.32 1.07 -5.67
N PHE A 220 8.02 0.29 -4.65
CA PHE A 220 7.74 -1.15 -4.77
C PHE A 220 6.26 -1.49 -4.62
N ALA A 221 5.36 -0.53 -4.83
CA ALA A 221 3.95 -0.78 -5.00
C ALA A 221 3.64 -1.25 -6.43
N THR A 222 2.44 -1.79 -6.64
CA THR A 222 1.94 -2.18 -7.97
C THR A 222 0.57 -1.58 -8.23
N TYR A 223 0.26 -1.27 -9.50
CA TYR A 223 -1.06 -0.80 -9.89
C TYR A 223 -1.45 -1.45 -11.23
N SER A 224 -2.54 -2.23 -11.24
CA SER A 224 -2.90 -3.06 -12.38
C SER A 224 -4.39 -3.39 -12.45
N VAL A 225 -4.88 -3.72 -13.64
CA VAL A 225 -6.27 -4.14 -13.87
C VAL A 225 -6.56 -5.55 -13.37
N ILE A 226 -5.55 -6.37 -13.21
CA ILE A 226 -5.65 -7.78 -12.79
C ILE A 226 -4.32 -8.20 -12.15
N SER A 227 -4.36 -9.18 -11.24
CA SER A 227 -3.12 -9.76 -10.71
C SER A 227 -2.32 -10.50 -11.78
N PRO A 228 -0.97 -10.56 -11.68
CA PRO A 228 -0.15 -11.34 -12.60
C PRO A 228 -0.58 -12.80 -12.71
N GLU A 229 -0.95 -13.41 -11.59
CA GLU A 229 -1.44 -14.80 -11.54
C GLU A 229 -2.79 -14.97 -12.27
N GLY A 230 -3.70 -14.01 -12.08
CA GLY A 230 -4.99 -13.99 -12.78
C GLY A 230 -4.82 -13.82 -14.28
N CYS A 231 -3.98 -12.88 -14.69
CA CYS A 231 -3.62 -12.68 -16.11
C CYS A 231 -3.00 -13.94 -16.71
N ALA A 232 -2.04 -14.56 -16.04
CA ALA A 232 -1.40 -15.79 -16.48
C ALA A 232 -2.40 -16.94 -16.63
N SER A 233 -3.30 -17.10 -15.68
CA SER A 233 -4.35 -18.12 -15.72
C SER A 233 -5.30 -17.94 -16.90
N ILE A 234 -5.65 -16.72 -17.26
CA ILE A 234 -6.54 -16.42 -18.39
C ILE A 234 -5.81 -16.64 -19.72
N LEU A 235 -4.62 -16.07 -19.89
CA LEU A 235 -3.92 -16.06 -21.18
C LEU A 235 -3.17 -17.35 -21.47
N TRP A 236 -2.52 -17.92 -20.48
CA TRP A 236 -1.68 -19.12 -20.65
C TRP A 236 -2.24 -20.39 -20.01
N LYS A 237 -3.40 -20.31 -19.37
CA LYS A 237 -4.03 -21.43 -18.63
C LYS A 237 -3.11 -22.02 -17.53
N SER A 238 -2.14 -21.25 -17.06
CA SER A 238 -1.21 -21.63 -15.99
C SER A 238 -0.74 -20.42 -15.19
N ALA A 239 -0.85 -20.49 -13.87
CA ALA A 239 -0.33 -19.47 -12.95
C ALA A 239 1.22 -19.41 -12.94
N ASP A 240 1.92 -20.43 -13.42
CA ASP A 240 3.39 -20.49 -13.50
C ASP A 240 3.97 -19.38 -14.40
N LYS A 241 3.13 -18.80 -15.27
CA LYS A 241 3.49 -17.66 -16.13
C LYS A 241 3.28 -16.29 -15.48
N ALA A 242 3.03 -16.24 -14.17
CA ALA A 242 2.80 -14.97 -13.45
C ALA A 242 3.95 -13.97 -13.60
N SER A 243 5.21 -14.43 -13.62
CA SER A 243 6.37 -13.57 -13.85
C SER A 243 6.37 -12.91 -15.23
N VAL A 244 6.01 -13.65 -16.28
CA VAL A 244 5.86 -13.14 -17.64
C VAL A 244 4.70 -12.16 -17.72
N ALA A 245 3.59 -12.48 -17.06
CA ALA A 245 2.43 -11.59 -16.98
C ALA A 245 2.76 -10.26 -16.28
N ALA A 246 3.51 -10.29 -15.17
CA ALA A 246 3.91 -9.09 -14.44
C ALA A 246 4.70 -8.11 -15.32
N GLU A 247 5.68 -8.62 -16.08
CA GLU A 247 6.45 -7.80 -17.03
C GLU A 247 5.56 -7.23 -18.15
N THR A 248 4.71 -8.07 -18.73
CA THR A 248 3.85 -7.68 -19.87
C THR A 248 2.80 -6.64 -19.46
N LEU A 249 2.23 -6.76 -18.26
CA LEU A 249 1.22 -5.83 -17.75
C LEU A 249 1.77 -4.43 -17.41
N GLY A 250 3.08 -4.31 -17.20
CA GLY A 250 3.72 -3.02 -16.89
C GLY A 250 3.25 -2.40 -15.58
N ILE A 251 3.11 -3.20 -14.51
CA ILE A 251 2.46 -2.87 -13.24
C ILE A 251 3.30 -2.03 -12.26
N THR A 252 4.58 -1.80 -12.58
CA THR A 252 5.53 -1.15 -11.67
C THR A 252 5.43 0.38 -11.69
N ALA A 253 5.80 1.02 -10.60
CA ALA A 253 5.77 2.48 -10.47
C ALA A 253 6.56 3.18 -11.59
N THR A 254 7.74 2.70 -11.93
CA THR A 254 8.58 3.25 -13.01
C THR A 254 7.85 3.20 -14.34
N ARG A 255 7.29 2.03 -14.70
CA ARG A 255 6.59 1.86 -15.97
C ARG A 255 5.32 2.71 -16.05
N LEU A 256 4.56 2.79 -14.97
CA LEU A 256 3.33 3.60 -14.93
C LEU A 256 3.63 5.09 -14.99
N LYS A 257 4.74 5.54 -14.42
CA LYS A 257 5.21 6.93 -14.53
C LYS A 257 5.61 7.27 -15.97
N GLU A 258 6.33 6.39 -16.66
CA GLU A 258 6.67 6.54 -18.09
C GLU A 258 5.42 6.66 -18.99
N LEU A 259 4.37 5.91 -18.66
CA LEU A 259 3.08 5.94 -19.36
C LEU A 259 2.20 7.14 -18.96
N GLY A 260 2.61 7.97 -18.02
CA GLY A 260 1.83 9.11 -17.54
C GLY A 260 0.58 8.73 -16.74
N LEU A 261 0.53 7.51 -16.19
CA LEU A 261 -0.60 6.99 -15.40
C LEU A 261 -0.51 7.34 -13.91
N ILE A 262 0.68 7.73 -13.45
CA ILE A 262 0.90 8.24 -12.09
C ILE A 262 1.74 9.52 -12.14
N ASP A 263 1.60 10.39 -11.12
CA ASP A 263 2.26 11.69 -11.08
C ASP A 263 3.61 11.65 -10.39
N THR A 264 3.77 10.83 -9.34
CA THR A 264 4.98 10.83 -8.52
C THR A 264 5.29 9.44 -8.00
N ILE A 265 6.58 9.06 -8.04
CA ILE A 265 7.10 7.88 -7.36
C ILE A 265 7.76 8.34 -6.05
N LEU A 266 7.39 7.73 -4.93
CA LEU A 266 8.08 7.92 -3.66
C LEU A 266 9.07 6.79 -3.42
N PRO A 267 10.34 7.11 -3.16
CA PRO A 267 11.33 6.10 -2.83
C PRO A 267 10.95 5.40 -1.52
N GLU A 268 11.23 4.11 -1.47
CA GLU A 268 11.12 3.31 -0.25
C GLU A 268 12.50 3.14 0.39
N PRO A 269 12.57 2.91 1.70
CA PRO A 269 13.81 2.53 2.37
C PRO A 269 14.44 1.31 1.72
N LEU A 270 15.76 1.17 1.84
CA LEU A 270 16.49 0.01 1.33
C LEU A 270 15.90 -1.30 1.89
N GLY A 271 15.54 -2.20 1.00
CA GLY A 271 14.84 -3.43 1.34
C GLY A 271 13.32 -3.29 1.51
N GLY A 272 12.73 -2.13 1.17
CA GLY A 272 11.29 -1.90 1.13
C GLY A 272 10.67 -1.27 2.38
N ALA A 273 9.42 -0.88 2.25
CA ALA A 273 8.63 -0.13 3.25
C ALA A 273 8.61 -0.78 4.65
N HIS A 274 8.67 -2.10 4.72
CA HIS A 274 8.58 -2.86 5.97
C HIS A 274 9.88 -2.85 6.78
N ARG A 275 11.03 -2.54 6.16
CA ARG A 275 12.33 -2.54 6.86
C ARG A 275 12.57 -1.27 7.66
N ASN A 276 12.10 -0.13 7.18
CA ASN A 276 12.20 1.13 7.91
C ASN A 276 10.90 1.96 7.78
N PRO A 277 9.81 1.56 8.45
CA PRO A 277 8.55 2.30 8.38
C PRO A 277 8.66 3.77 8.81
N LYS A 278 9.56 4.09 9.73
CA LYS A 278 9.76 5.47 10.19
C LYS A 278 10.26 6.38 9.06
N GLU A 279 11.30 5.98 8.36
CA GLU A 279 11.85 6.71 7.22
C GLU A 279 10.82 6.86 6.10
N LEU A 280 10.06 5.78 5.83
CA LEU A 280 8.96 5.82 4.86
C LEU A 280 7.92 6.88 5.24
N MET A 281 7.50 6.93 6.50
CA MET A 281 6.49 7.90 6.96
C MET A 281 6.99 9.34 6.84
N GLU A 282 8.28 9.59 7.08
CA GLU A 282 8.89 10.91 6.88
C GLU A 282 8.85 11.31 5.39
N THR A 283 9.17 10.39 4.48
CA THR A 283 9.09 10.60 3.02
C THR A 283 7.66 10.89 2.58
N VAL A 284 6.69 10.10 3.04
CA VAL A 284 5.28 10.30 2.71
C VAL A 284 4.74 11.61 3.28
N ARG A 285 5.07 11.96 4.52
CA ARG A 285 4.69 13.23 5.16
C ARG A 285 5.15 14.42 4.34
N LYS A 286 6.42 14.44 3.95
CA LYS A 286 7.00 15.51 3.13
C LYS A 286 6.26 15.66 1.79
N SER A 287 6.02 14.56 1.11
CA SER A 287 5.32 14.55 -0.17
C SER A 287 3.87 15.03 -0.04
N LEU A 288 3.12 14.54 0.95
CA LEU A 288 1.76 14.99 1.21
C LEU A 288 1.70 16.49 1.45
N LYS A 289 2.61 17.03 2.27
CA LYS A 289 2.70 18.46 2.55
C LYS A 289 2.91 19.29 1.27
N GLU A 290 3.85 18.86 0.44
CA GLU A 290 4.16 19.54 -0.84
C GLU A 290 2.95 19.55 -1.78
N HIS A 291 2.30 18.38 -1.99
CA HIS A 291 1.16 18.26 -2.89
C HIS A 291 -0.09 18.98 -2.38
N LEU A 292 -0.43 18.86 -1.09
CA LEU A 292 -1.56 19.58 -0.50
C LEU A 292 -1.36 21.11 -0.57
N THR A 293 -0.14 21.57 -0.35
CA THR A 293 0.19 23.01 -0.48
C THR A 293 0.05 23.52 -1.91
N LYS A 294 0.46 22.68 -2.89
CA LYS A 294 0.37 23.00 -4.32
C LYS A 294 -1.08 23.06 -4.81
N LEU A 295 -1.91 22.10 -4.40
CA LEU A 295 -3.31 22.00 -4.85
C LEU A 295 -4.24 23.01 -4.20
N LYS A 296 -3.85 23.62 -3.07
CA LYS A 296 -4.63 24.69 -2.40
C LYS A 296 -4.42 26.08 -2.99
N LYS A 297 -3.44 26.25 -3.87
CA LYS A 297 -3.17 27.51 -4.61
C LYS A 297 -4.04 27.59 -5.85
#